data_fb8f7be1cef3d5460d5e75c0ce145e12
#
_entry.id   fb8f7be1cef3d5460d5e75c0ce145e12
#
_cell.length_a   1.000
_cell.length_b   1.000
_cell.length_c   1.000
_cell.angle_alpha   90.00
_cell.angle_beta   90.00
_cell.angle_gamma   90.00
#
_symmetry.space_group_name_H-M   'P 1'
#
loop_
_entity.id
_entity.type
_entity.pdbx_description
1 polymer ?
#
loop_
_entity_poly.entity_id
_entity_poly.type
_entity_poly.pdbx_seq_one_letter_code
_entity_poly.pdbx_strand_id
1 'polypeptide(L)'
;MDSPVKYPAPQGNPETKRFWQETVEGKLMIKRCTACGEAHYFPRSLCPFCFSDQTVWEESSGEGEIYSFSLMRKSASGPYAIGYVTLKEGPSLLTNFVDCDMQRLKIGQKVKVVFKTTDGAPLPFFTPV
;
A
#
# COMPACT_ATOMS: atom_id res chain seq x y z
N MET A 1 -23.80 -14.05 4.29
CA MET A 1 -22.35 -14.13 4.16
C MET A 1 -21.95 -13.56 2.82
N ASP A 2 -21.09 -12.58 2.84
CA ASP A 2 -20.70 -11.92 1.61
C ASP A 2 -19.73 -12.78 0.80
N SER A 3 -19.90 -12.74 -0.52
CA SER A 3 -18.93 -13.36 -1.40
C SER A 3 -17.60 -12.60 -1.25
N PRO A 4 -16.47 -13.31 -1.17
CA PRO A 4 -15.20 -12.63 -1.10
C PRO A 4 -14.97 -11.80 -2.36
N VAL A 5 -14.51 -10.58 -2.17
CA VAL A 5 -14.14 -9.72 -3.30
C VAL A 5 -12.92 -10.34 -3.96
N LYS A 6 -13.00 -10.49 -5.27
CA LYS A 6 -11.88 -11.00 -6.05
C LYS A 6 -11.05 -9.83 -6.58
N TYR A 7 -9.81 -9.75 -6.15
CA TYR A 7 -8.89 -8.71 -6.60
C TYR A 7 -8.08 -9.23 -7.80
N PRO A 8 -7.84 -8.38 -8.80
CA PRO A 8 -6.99 -8.78 -9.92
C PRO A 8 -5.55 -8.96 -9.47
N ALA A 9 -4.85 -9.94 -10.06
CA ALA A 9 -3.45 -10.13 -9.77
C ALA A 9 -2.63 -8.92 -10.25
N PRO A 10 -1.65 -8.46 -9.45
CA PRO A 10 -0.80 -7.36 -9.89
C PRO A 10 0.09 -7.81 -11.05
N GLN A 11 0.39 -6.86 -11.94
CA GLN A 11 1.34 -7.09 -13.02
C GLN A 11 2.65 -6.43 -12.65
N GLY A 12 3.67 -7.26 -12.44
CA GLY A 12 4.99 -6.77 -12.10
C GLY A 12 5.82 -6.47 -13.35
N ASN A 13 6.92 -5.79 -13.12
CA ASN A 13 7.95 -5.55 -14.11
C ASN A 13 9.31 -5.72 -13.41
N PRO A 14 10.45 -5.64 -14.13
CA PRO A 14 11.75 -5.83 -13.47
C PRO A 14 11.98 -4.89 -12.30
N GLU A 15 11.46 -3.67 -12.36
CA GLU A 15 11.63 -2.66 -11.31
C GLU A 15 10.86 -3.03 -10.04
N THR A 16 9.71 -3.70 -10.17
CA THR A 16 8.81 -4.01 -9.05
C THR A 16 8.81 -5.48 -8.67
N LYS A 17 9.60 -6.31 -9.33
CA LYS A 17 9.61 -7.75 -9.12
C LYS A 17 9.81 -8.12 -7.65
N ARG A 18 10.79 -7.52 -6.99
CA ARG A 18 11.07 -7.82 -5.58
C ARG A 18 9.94 -7.36 -4.67
N PHE A 19 9.29 -6.24 -4.99
CA PHE A 19 8.14 -5.77 -4.23
C PHE A 19 7.07 -6.87 -4.15
N TRP A 20 6.71 -7.46 -5.28
CA TRP A 20 5.69 -8.49 -5.32
C TRP A 20 6.15 -9.83 -4.74
N GLN A 21 7.42 -10.16 -4.86
CA GLN A 21 7.97 -11.34 -4.21
C GLN A 21 7.85 -11.24 -2.69
N GLU A 22 8.07 -10.06 -2.16
CA GLU A 22 8.01 -9.83 -0.72
C GLU A 22 6.57 -9.77 -0.18
N THR A 23 5.59 -9.36 -1.00
CA THR A 23 4.18 -9.42 -0.56
C THR A 23 3.73 -10.86 -0.31
N VAL A 24 4.26 -11.82 -1.04
CA VAL A 24 4.00 -13.24 -0.80
C VAL A 24 4.46 -13.63 0.61
N GLU A 25 5.52 -13.01 1.11
CA GLU A 25 6.05 -13.25 2.45
C GLU A 25 5.39 -12.36 3.51
N GLY A 26 4.37 -11.59 3.14
CA GLY A 26 3.67 -10.69 4.06
C GLY A 26 4.46 -9.42 4.40
N LYS A 27 5.33 -8.99 3.51
CA LYS A 27 6.17 -7.80 3.73
C LYS A 27 5.81 -6.68 2.76
N LEU A 28 5.64 -5.48 3.30
CA LEU A 28 5.46 -4.28 2.50
C LEU A 28 6.82 -3.61 2.33
N MET A 29 7.31 -3.57 1.10
CA MET A 29 8.62 -3.00 0.81
C MET A 29 8.50 -1.59 0.27
N ILE A 30 9.42 -0.75 0.69
CA ILE A 30 9.60 0.60 0.16
C ILE A 30 11.03 0.73 -0.31
N LYS A 31 11.35 1.82 -0.98
CA LYS A 31 12.72 2.11 -1.37
C LYS A 31 13.20 3.37 -0.69
N ARG A 32 14.46 3.37 -0.30
CA ARG A 32 15.11 4.53 0.27
C ARG A 32 16.29 4.93 -0.60
N CYS A 33 16.39 6.20 -0.93
CA CYS A 33 17.53 6.75 -1.62
C CYS A 33 18.65 7.03 -0.63
N THR A 34 19.82 6.45 -0.84
CA THR A 34 20.97 6.71 0.02
C THR A 34 21.66 8.03 -0.27
N ALA A 35 21.38 8.62 -1.44
CA ALA A 35 21.95 9.92 -1.81
C ALA A 35 21.23 11.08 -1.14
N CYS A 36 19.87 11.09 -1.15
CA CYS A 36 19.11 12.18 -0.52
C CYS A 36 18.43 11.79 0.80
N GLY A 37 18.40 10.50 1.15
CA GLY A 37 17.83 10.01 2.40
C GLY A 37 16.33 9.83 2.39
N GLU A 38 15.63 10.17 1.31
CA GLU A 38 14.18 10.07 1.23
C GLU A 38 13.71 8.66 0.86
N ALA A 39 12.64 8.22 1.49
CA ALA A 39 11.96 6.99 1.11
C ALA A 39 10.85 7.29 0.10
N HIS A 40 10.54 6.33 -0.77
CA HIS A 40 9.42 6.46 -1.70
C HIS A 40 8.66 5.15 -1.84
N TYR A 41 7.45 5.28 -2.25
CA TYR A 41 6.51 4.26 -2.66
C TYR A 41 5.84 4.80 -3.93
N PHE A 42 5.68 4.10 -4.96
CA PHE A 42 5.89 2.72 -5.32
C PHE A 42 7.31 2.54 -5.87
N PRO A 43 7.91 1.31 -5.83
CA PRO A 43 9.35 1.17 -6.05
C PRO A 43 9.78 1.60 -7.45
N ARG A 44 10.86 2.38 -7.50
CA ARG A 44 11.46 2.86 -8.74
C ARG A 44 12.96 2.65 -8.69
N SER A 45 13.56 2.42 -9.86
CA SER A 45 15.02 2.27 -9.96
C SER A 45 15.75 3.57 -9.69
N LEU A 46 15.11 4.70 -10.05
CA LEU A 46 15.65 6.03 -9.79
C LEU A 46 14.82 6.72 -8.73
N CYS A 47 15.48 7.42 -7.82
CA CYS A 47 14.79 8.20 -6.81
C CYS A 47 13.93 9.29 -7.47
N PRO A 48 12.62 9.37 -7.16
CA PRO A 48 11.77 10.40 -7.76
C PRO A 48 12.07 11.81 -7.26
N PHE A 49 12.84 11.95 -6.19
CA PHE A 49 13.16 13.27 -5.61
C PHE A 49 14.47 13.85 -6.12
N CYS A 50 15.51 13.03 -6.28
CA CYS A 50 16.83 13.53 -6.71
C CYS A 50 17.39 12.82 -7.94
N PHE A 51 16.68 11.84 -8.49
CA PHE A 51 17.03 11.08 -9.69
C PHE A 51 18.29 10.22 -9.57
N SER A 52 18.78 10.00 -8.34
CA SER A 52 19.90 9.10 -8.09
C SER A 52 19.49 7.65 -8.32
N ASP A 53 20.41 6.81 -8.78
CA ASP A 53 20.22 5.36 -8.86
C ASP A 53 20.62 4.64 -7.55
N GLN A 54 21.04 5.38 -6.55
CA GLN A 54 21.48 4.85 -5.25
C GLN A 54 20.28 4.57 -4.36
N THR A 55 19.44 3.62 -4.75
CA THR A 55 18.25 3.24 -4.00
C THR A 55 18.41 1.84 -3.43
N VAL A 56 17.90 1.64 -2.22
CA VAL A 56 17.93 0.33 -1.54
C VAL A 56 16.53 -0.04 -1.09
N TRP A 57 16.27 -1.34 -1.03
CA TRP A 57 15.02 -1.86 -0.50
C TRP A 57 15.01 -1.76 1.02
N GLU A 58 13.85 -1.40 1.55
CA GLU A 58 13.64 -1.30 2.99
C GLU A 58 12.27 -1.89 3.31
N GLU A 59 12.19 -2.70 4.35
CA GLU A 59 10.91 -3.23 4.80
C GLU A 59 10.20 -2.17 5.64
N SER A 60 8.95 -1.84 5.27
CA SER A 60 8.12 -0.95 6.07
C SER A 60 7.58 -1.70 7.28
N SER A 61 7.38 -0.98 8.38
CA SER A 61 6.66 -1.51 9.54
C SER A 61 5.22 -1.89 9.21
N GLY A 62 4.69 -1.37 8.10
CA GLY A 62 3.29 -1.55 7.74
C GLY A 62 2.35 -0.63 8.52
N GLU A 63 2.88 0.23 9.36
CA GLU A 63 2.09 1.16 10.17
C GLU A 63 2.01 2.52 9.50
N GLY A 64 0.85 3.18 9.65
CA GLY A 64 0.65 4.50 9.08
C GLY A 64 -0.58 5.18 9.64
N GLU A 65 -0.90 6.31 9.05
CA GLU A 65 -2.08 7.11 9.39
C GLU A 65 -2.86 7.44 8.14
N ILE A 66 -4.18 7.52 8.26
CA ILE A 66 -5.03 7.97 7.16
C ILE A 66 -4.76 9.45 6.91
N TYR A 67 -4.29 9.76 5.70
CA TYR A 67 -4.11 11.13 5.25
C TYR A 67 -5.41 11.69 4.64
N SER A 68 -6.08 10.87 3.83
CA SER A 68 -7.35 11.22 3.22
C SER A 68 -8.09 9.94 2.86
N PHE A 69 -9.41 10.03 2.67
CA PHE A 69 -10.19 8.88 2.22
C PHE A 69 -11.48 9.34 1.53
N SER A 70 -12.04 8.42 0.76
CA SER A 70 -13.33 8.63 0.10
C SER A 70 -14.10 7.32 0.16
N LEU A 71 -15.40 7.44 0.38
CA LEU A 71 -16.29 6.28 0.42
C LEU A 71 -17.00 6.17 -0.93
N MET A 72 -16.83 5.05 -1.60
CA MET A 72 -17.54 4.72 -2.82
C MET A 72 -18.73 3.87 -2.44
N ARG A 73 -19.92 4.49 -2.42
CA ARG A 73 -21.13 3.83 -1.94
C ARG A 73 -21.74 2.87 -2.94
N LYS A 74 -21.44 3.05 -4.24
CA LYS A 74 -21.95 2.21 -5.31
C LYS A 74 -20.83 1.80 -6.24
N SER A 75 -20.67 0.49 -6.42
CA SER A 75 -19.77 -0.08 -7.40
C SER A 75 -20.25 -1.47 -7.77
N ALA A 76 -19.71 -2.05 -8.85
CA ALA A 76 -20.09 -3.38 -9.29
C ALA A 76 -19.79 -4.45 -8.25
N SER A 77 -18.74 -4.26 -7.43
CA SER A 77 -18.32 -5.21 -6.39
C SER A 77 -18.79 -4.78 -4.98
N GLY A 78 -19.71 -3.80 -4.89
CA GLY A 78 -20.21 -3.30 -3.61
C GLY A 78 -19.48 -2.06 -3.14
N PRO A 79 -19.88 -1.47 -2.00
CA PRO A 79 -19.24 -0.27 -1.49
C PRO A 79 -17.80 -0.56 -1.05
N TYR A 80 -16.92 0.44 -1.20
CA TYR A 80 -15.53 0.33 -0.75
C TYR A 80 -15.02 1.71 -0.35
N ALA A 81 -13.92 1.70 0.40
CA ALA A 81 -13.22 2.92 0.81
C ALA A 81 -11.82 2.93 0.20
N ILE A 82 -11.43 4.08 -0.31
CA ILE A 82 -10.13 4.29 -0.93
C ILE A 82 -9.54 5.59 -0.39
N GLY A 83 -8.22 5.66 -0.29
CA GLY A 83 -7.59 6.88 0.15
C GLY A 83 -6.08 6.75 0.29
N TYR A 84 -5.49 7.77 0.89
CA TYR A 84 -4.04 7.82 1.10
C TYR A 84 -3.69 7.54 2.54
N VAL A 85 -2.65 6.74 2.71
CA VAL A 85 -2.03 6.47 4.00
C VAL A 85 -0.61 7.02 3.96
N THR A 86 -0.22 7.75 5.00
CA THR A 86 1.17 8.15 5.21
C THR A 86 1.83 7.11 6.10
N LEU A 87 2.80 6.39 5.56
CA LEU A 87 3.53 5.39 6.32
C LEU A 87 4.41 6.04 7.37
N LYS A 88 4.68 5.30 8.44
CA LYS A 88 5.58 5.75 9.50
C LYS A 88 6.95 6.15 8.96
N GLU A 89 7.40 5.51 7.88
CA GLU A 89 8.67 5.79 7.22
C GLU A 89 8.66 7.05 6.34
N GLY A 90 7.50 7.66 6.12
CA GLY A 90 7.36 8.93 5.41
C GLY A 90 6.53 8.92 4.13
N PRO A 91 6.67 7.94 3.22
CA PRO A 91 5.92 8.00 1.98
C PRO A 91 4.43 7.83 2.17
N SER A 92 3.65 8.48 1.30
CA SER A 92 2.20 8.28 1.25
C SER A 92 1.86 7.41 0.06
N LEU A 93 0.84 6.57 0.21
CA LEU A 93 0.41 5.66 -0.85
C LEU A 93 -1.11 5.58 -0.92
N LEU A 94 -1.59 5.29 -2.13
CA LEU A 94 -3.01 5.07 -2.38
C LEU A 94 -3.36 3.63 -2.03
N THR A 95 -4.44 3.43 -1.29
CA THR A 95 -4.85 2.10 -0.85
C THR A 95 -6.35 2.00 -0.67
N ASN A 96 -6.84 0.77 -0.54
CA ASN A 96 -8.20 0.51 -0.06
C ASN A 96 -8.14 0.25 1.43
N PHE A 97 -9.17 0.70 2.15
CA PHE A 97 -9.35 0.38 3.56
C PHE A 97 -10.30 -0.80 3.66
N VAL A 98 -9.87 -1.86 4.31
CA VAL A 98 -10.57 -3.15 4.36
C VAL A 98 -10.75 -3.62 5.79
N ASP A 99 -11.61 -4.63 5.96
CA ASP A 99 -11.85 -5.29 7.25
C ASP A 99 -12.27 -4.31 8.35
N CYS A 100 -13.06 -3.30 7.98
CA CYS A 100 -13.47 -2.25 8.92
C CYS A 100 -14.85 -1.71 8.58
N ASP A 101 -15.41 -0.97 9.52
CA ASP A 101 -16.61 -0.18 9.27
C ASP A 101 -16.19 1.12 8.59
N MET A 102 -16.49 1.22 7.28
CA MET A 102 -16.10 2.38 6.47
C MET A 102 -16.70 3.69 6.99
N GLN A 103 -17.83 3.63 7.67
CA GLN A 103 -18.49 4.82 8.22
C GLN A 103 -17.73 5.42 9.39
N ARG A 104 -16.78 4.68 9.95
CA ARG A 104 -16.02 5.10 11.12
C ARG A 104 -14.59 5.54 10.81
N LEU A 105 -14.23 5.59 9.52
CA LEU A 105 -12.89 6.05 9.11
C LEU A 105 -12.74 7.54 9.40
N LYS A 106 -11.55 7.92 9.85
CA LYS A 106 -11.22 9.32 10.20
C LYS A 106 -9.82 9.65 9.72
N ILE A 107 -9.62 10.89 9.29
CA ILE A 107 -8.29 11.42 8.99
C ILE A 107 -7.47 11.38 10.28
N GLY A 108 -6.22 10.94 10.17
CA GLY A 108 -5.32 10.79 11.33
C GLY A 108 -5.44 9.45 12.05
N GLN A 109 -6.40 8.62 11.67
CA GLN A 109 -6.59 7.32 12.30
C GLN A 109 -5.41 6.39 12.00
N LYS A 110 -4.95 5.67 13.01
CA LYS A 110 -3.86 4.70 12.86
C LYS A 110 -4.35 3.47 12.11
N VAL A 111 -3.54 3.02 11.16
CA VAL A 111 -3.83 1.86 10.32
C VAL A 111 -2.59 0.99 10.21
N LYS A 112 -2.82 -0.26 9.80
CA LYS A 112 -1.73 -1.21 9.52
C LYS A 112 -2.00 -1.92 8.20
N VAL A 113 -0.94 -2.39 7.57
CA VAL A 113 -1.04 -3.13 6.33
C VAL A 113 -1.65 -4.51 6.58
N VAL A 114 -2.51 -4.94 5.65
CA VAL A 114 -2.99 -6.32 5.54
C VAL A 114 -2.88 -6.72 4.09
N PHE A 115 -2.69 -8.01 3.83
CA PHE A 115 -2.51 -8.50 2.46
C PHE A 115 -3.73 -9.31 2.06
N LYS A 116 -4.29 -8.98 0.90
CA LYS A 116 -5.46 -9.69 0.36
C LYS A 116 -5.03 -10.53 -0.84
N THR A 117 -5.50 -11.76 -0.87
CA THR A 117 -5.12 -12.74 -1.88
C THR A 117 -5.66 -12.37 -3.27
N THR A 118 -4.89 -12.74 -4.28
CA THR A 118 -5.25 -12.64 -5.69
C THR A 118 -4.89 -13.97 -6.36
N ASP A 119 -5.06 -14.07 -7.67
CA ASP A 119 -4.58 -15.23 -8.43
C ASP A 119 -3.04 -15.22 -8.60
N GLY A 120 -2.40 -14.15 -8.15
CA GLY A 120 -0.94 -14.01 -8.16
C GLY A 120 -0.45 -13.55 -6.79
N ALA A 121 0.44 -12.55 -6.77
CA ALA A 121 0.94 -12.00 -5.52
C ALA A 121 -0.17 -11.27 -4.76
N PRO A 122 -0.17 -11.31 -3.41
CA PRO A 122 -1.16 -10.57 -2.62
C PRO A 122 -1.01 -9.07 -2.79
N LEU A 123 -2.14 -8.36 -2.65
CA LEU A 123 -2.17 -6.90 -2.68
C LEU A 123 -2.12 -6.34 -1.25
N PRO A 124 -1.30 -5.31 -1.00
CA PRO A 124 -1.29 -4.64 0.29
C PRO A 124 -2.45 -3.64 0.39
N PHE A 125 -3.24 -3.77 1.42
CA PHE A 125 -4.30 -2.83 1.78
C PHE A 125 -4.10 -2.45 3.25
N PHE A 126 -4.95 -1.59 3.78
CA PHE A 126 -4.82 -1.13 5.16
C PHE A 126 -6.13 -1.27 5.91
N THR A 127 -6.01 -1.52 7.20
CA THR A 127 -7.15 -1.62 8.11
C THR A 127 -6.84 -0.81 9.38
N PRO A 128 -7.87 -0.18 10.00
CA PRO A 128 -7.68 0.50 11.28
C PRO A 128 -7.14 -0.44 12.36
N VAL A 129 -6.30 0.12 13.19
CA VAL A 129 -5.73 -0.59 14.34
C VAL A 129 -6.71 -0.56 15.51
#